data_57538eec6bf06d64c634e1dc43dadfbc
#
_entry.id   57538eec6bf06d64c634e1dc43dadfbc
#
_cell.length_a   1.000
_cell.length_b   1.000
_cell.length_c   1.000
_cell.angle_alpha   90.00
_cell.angle_beta   90.00
_cell.angle_gamma   90.00
#
_symmetry.space_group_name_H-M   'P 1'
#
loop_
_entity.id
_entity.type
_entity.pdbx_description
1 polymer ?
#
loop_
_entity_poly.entity_id
_entity_poly.type
_entity_poly.pdbx_seq_one_letter_code
_entity_poly.pdbx_strand_id
1 'polypeptide(L)'
;MLFRSKQLLVHGWWQKDGAKMSKSTGNVVDPVAVIDDWGLDAFRYYVVRELDIGPDGNWTDATFAARYGAELANGLGNLVNRSLSMLKRYRNGVVPARHDELAAEANQFAQAAVAALRESHLQTALVETWKLVTRANQYVDQTAPFKLAKDPAQSARLDEVLYNLVETCRVLAVLLHPFIPGTAAKIYSQLNLSGAPDKLALAAWGGLTPGHNIGDRKSTRLNSSH
;
A
#
# COMPACT_ATOMS: atom_id res chain seq x y z
N MET A 1 9.70 -10.34 -38.73
CA MET A 1 9.98 -10.60 -37.28
C MET A 1 8.71 -11.16 -36.66
N LEU A 2 8.69 -12.41 -36.26
CA LEU A 2 7.52 -13.04 -35.67
C LEU A 2 7.55 -12.73 -34.16
N PHE A 3 6.61 -11.90 -33.67
CA PHE A 3 6.38 -11.71 -32.23
C PHE A 3 5.85 -13.04 -31.66
N ARG A 4 6.64 -13.69 -30.84
CA ARG A 4 6.22 -14.88 -30.09
C ARG A 4 5.80 -14.44 -28.69
N SER A 5 4.56 -13.92 -28.54
CA SER A 5 3.97 -13.71 -27.23
C SER A 5 3.78 -15.08 -26.57
N LYS A 6 4.25 -15.23 -25.33
CA LYS A 6 4.01 -16.44 -24.53
C LYS A 6 2.62 -16.41 -23.88
N GLN A 7 2.08 -15.23 -23.69
CA GLN A 7 0.78 -15.01 -23.05
C GLN A 7 0.13 -13.77 -23.64
N LEU A 8 -1.18 -13.81 -23.85
CA LEU A 8 -2.05 -12.69 -24.19
C LEU A 8 -3.01 -12.45 -23.03
N LEU A 9 -2.95 -11.26 -22.44
CA LEU A 9 -3.85 -10.86 -21.38
C LEU A 9 -4.94 -9.98 -21.98
N VAL A 10 -6.20 -10.37 -21.78
CA VAL A 10 -7.36 -9.61 -22.28
C VAL A 10 -8.21 -9.22 -21.09
N HIS A 11 -8.40 -7.92 -20.92
CA HIS A 11 -9.30 -7.35 -19.93
C HIS A 11 -10.61 -6.92 -20.58
N GLY A 12 -11.67 -6.73 -19.77
CA GLY A 12 -12.97 -6.22 -20.20
C GLY A 12 -12.94 -4.74 -20.59
N TRP A 13 -14.04 -4.22 -21.08
CA TRP A 13 -14.19 -2.82 -21.45
C TRP A 13 -14.42 -1.96 -20.21
N TRP A 14 -13.94 -0.72 -20.27
CA TRP A 14 -14.34 0.30 -19.32
C TRP A 14 -15.62 0.99 -19.79
N GLN A 15 -16.61 1.01 -18.92
CA GLN A 15 -17.84 1.79 -19.03
C GLN A 15 -17.72 3.02 -18.13
N LYS A 16 -18.49 4.07 -18.41
CA LYS A 16 -18.67 5.22 -17.52
C LYS A 16 -20.15 5.34 -17.17
N ASP A 17 -20.46 5.33 -15.87
CA ASP A 17 -21.83 5.40 -15.35
C ASP A 17 -22.76 4.36 -15.97
N GLY A 18 -22.24 3.13 -16.18
CA GLY A 18 -22.98 2.00 -16.76
C GLY A 18 -23.16 2.05 -18.27
N ALA A 19 -22.58 3.04 -18.96
CA ALA A 19 -22.68 3.18 -20.40
C ALA A 19 -21.31 3.01 -21.09
N LYS A 20 -21.31 2.45 -22.31
CA LYS A 20 -20.11 2.36 -23.15
C LYS A 20 -19.53 3.76 -23.39
N MET A 21 -18.23 3.93 -23.15
CA MET A 21 -17.54 5.19 -23.45
C MET A 21 -17.53 5.46 -24.94
N SER A 22 -17.94 6.67 -25.33
CA SER A 22 -17.93 7.13 -26.72
C SER A 22 -17.59 8.62 -26.80
N LYS A 23 -16.72 8.98 -27.74
CA LYS A 23 -16.38 10.38 -27.99
C LYS A 23 -17.58 11.20 -28.46
N SER A 24 -18.50 10.59 -29.21
CA SER A 24 -19.69 11.26 -29.74
C SER A 24 -20.72 11.61 -28.66
N THR A 25 -20.77 10.86 -27.56
CA THR A 25 -21.67 11.11 -26.42
C THR A 25 -21.00 11.92 -25.32
N GLY A 26 -19.69 12.17 -25.40
CA GLY A 26 -18.94 12.94 -24.42
C GLY A 26 -18.73 12.24 -23.05
N ASN A 27 -19.09 10.96 -22.94
CA ASN A 27 -18.96 10.20 -21.69
C ASN A 27 -17.61 9.46 -21.54
N VAL A 28 -16.53 10.05 -22.05
CA VAL A 28 -15.19 9.48 -21.95
C VAL A 28 -14.51 9.99 -20.67
N VAL A 29 -13.86 9.09 -19.94
CA VAL A 29 -12.94 9.47 -18.88
C VAL A 29 -11.62 9.89 -19.51
N ASP A 30 -11.18 11.11 -19.23
CA ASP A 30 -9.84 11.56 -19.60
C ASP A 30 -8.84 11.16 -18.52
N PRO A 31 -7.95 10.18 -18.79
CA PRO A 31 -7.00 9.74 -17.78
C PRO A 31 -6.01 10.83 -17.38
N VAL A 32 -5.70 11.78 -18.28
CA VAL A 32 -4.76 12.87 -17.97
C VAL A 32 -5.39 13.81 -16.94
N ALA A 33 -6.64 14.22 -17.15
CA ALA A 33 -7.34 15.06 -16.18
C ALA A 33 -7.45 14.39 -14.80
N VAL A 34 -7.79 13.09 -14.76
CA VAL A 34 -7.83 12.35 -13.49
C VAL A 34 -6.45 12.28 -12.80
N ILE A 35 -5.38 12.10 -13.58
CA ILE A 35 -4.02 12.07 -13.05
C ILE A 35 -3.59 13.44 -12.52
N ASP A 36 -3.96 14.52 -13.20
CA ASP A 36 -3.66 15.88 -12.78
C ASP A 36 -4.38 16.25 -11.47
N ASP A 37 -5.64 15.80 -11.31
CA ASP A 37 -6.44 16.07 -10.12
C ASP A 37 -6.07 15.19 -8.91
N TRP A 38 -5.83 13.90 -9.13
CA TRP A 38 -5.69 12.89 -8.05
C TRP A 38 -4.31 12.25 -7.93
N GLY A 39 -3.47 12.43 -8.95
CA GLY A 39 -2.15 11.80 -9.04
C GLY A 39 -2.17 10.42 -9.71
N LEU A 40 -1.03 10.11 -10.32
CA LEU A 40 -0.84 8.87 -11.09
C LEU A 40 -1.08 7.60 -10.26
N ASP A 41 -0.61 7.57 -9.02
CA ASP A 41 -0.75 6.38 -8.16
C ASP A 41 -2.22 6.10 -7.82
N ALA A 42 -3.03 7.14 -7.59
CA ALA A 42 -4.45 6.98 -7.32
C ALA A 42 -5.19 6.40 -8.55
N PHE A 43 -4.88 6.91 -9.74
CA PHE A 43 -5.41 6.39 -10.99
C PHE A 43 -5.02 4.93 -11.21
N ARG A 44 -3.73 4.58 -11.08
CA ARG A 44 -3.24 3.20 -11.22
C ARG A 44 -3.90 2.25 -10.23
N TYR A 45 -4.01 2.68 -8.97
CA TYR A 45 -4.66 1.92 -7.92
C TYR A 45 -6.10 1.58 -8.29
N TYR A 46 -6.87 2.60 -8.67
CA TYR A 46 -8.29 2.43 -9.00
C TYR A 46 -8.50 1.48 -10.19
N VAL A 47 -7.73 1.68 -11.27
CA VAL A 47 -7.83 0.82 -12.47
C VAL A 47 -7.60 -0.64 -12.14
N VAL A 48 -6.58 -0.96 -11.36
CA VAL A 48 -6.29 -2.36 -10.98
C VAL A 48 -7.29 -2.88 -9.95
N ARG A 49 -7.75 -2.02 -9.04
CA ARG A 49 -8.64 -2.41 -7.95
C ARG A 49 -10.06 -2.69 -8.40
N GLU A 50 -10.53 -1.97 -9.42
CA GLU A 50 -11.91 -2.05 -9.89
C GLU A 50 -12.11 -2.99 -11.07
N LEU A 51 -11.08 -3.25 -11.87
CA LEU A 51 -11.16 -4.10 -13.05
C LEU A 51 -10.40 -5.40 -12.86
N ASP A 52 -11.12 -6.51 -12.82
CA ASP A 52 -10.51 -7.84 -12.93
C ASP A 52 -10.33 -8.23 -14.41
N ILE A 53 -9.53 -9.26 -14.65
CA ILE A 53 -9.31 -9.81 -15.99
C ILE A 53 -10.58 -10.57 -16.42
N GLY A 54 -11.15 -10.14 -17.54
CA GLY A 54 -12.33 -10.75 -18.15
C GLY A 54 -13.58 -9.88 -18.10
N PRO A 55 -14.16 -9.56 -16.91
CA PRO A 55 -15.38 -8.75 -16.86
C PRO A 55 -15.14 -7.28 -17.22
N ASP A 56 -16.25 -6.59 -17.61
CA ASP A 56 -16.23 -5.16 -17.84
C ASP A 56 -16.15 -4.39 -16.52
N GLY A 57 -15.41 -3.27 -16.51
CA GLY A 57 -15.33 -2.34 -15.39
C GLY A 57 -16.24 -1.13 -15.57
N ASN A 58 -16.71 -0.57 -14.47
CA ASN A 58 -17.52 0.64 -14.50
C ASN A 58 -16.85 1.78 -13.74
N TRP A 59 -16.52 2.85 -14.44
CA TRP A 59 -15.99 4.06 -13.85
C TRP A 59 -17.13 4.96 -13.38
N THR A 60 -17.09 5.38 -12.13
CA THR A 60 -17.84 6.53 -11.63
C THR A 60 -16.92 7.41 -10.79
N ASP A 61 -17.08 8.72 -10.85
CA ASP A 61 -16.26 9.64 -10.07
C ASP A 61 -16.52 9.44 -8.55
N ALA A 62 -17.74 9.04 -8.19
CA ALA A 62 -18.12 8.73 -6.82
C ALA A 62 -17.38 7.49 -6.28
N THR A 63 -17.30 6.40 -7.06
CA THR A 63 -16.57 5.19 -6.65
C THR A 63 -15.08 5.44 -6.58
N PHE A 64 -14.53 6.25 -7.49
CA PHE A 64 -13.12 6.65 -7.46
C PHE A 64 -12.79 7.41 -6.16
N ALA A 65 -13.56 8.46 -5.86
CA ALA A 65 -13.34 9.26 -4.64
C ALA A 65 -13.53 8.43 -3.36
N ALA A 66 -14.54 7.56 -3.31
CA ALA A 66 -14.78 6.67 -2.18
C ALA A 66 -13.61 5.69 -1.95
N ARG A 67 -13.10 5.07 -3.02
CA ARG A 67 -11.93 4.17 -2.94
C ARG A 67 -10.67 4.91 -2.48
N TYR A 68 -10.39 6.06 -3.08
CA TYR A 68 -9.26 6.89 -2.68
C TYR A 68 -9.32 7.25 -1.19
N GLY A 69 -10.47 7.75 -0.74
CA GLY A 69 -10.64 8.15 0.65
C GLY A 69 -10.54 6.98 1.62
N ALA A 70 -11.26 5.89 1.37
CA ALA A 70 -11.32 4.76 2.29
C ALA A 70 -10.02 3.94 2.30
N GLU A 71 -9.50 3.62 1.14
CA GLU A 71 -8.40 2.65 1.02
C GLU A 71 -7.03 3.34 1.03
N LEU A 72 -6.78 4.33 0.16
CA LEU A 72 -5.47 4.98 0.08
C LEU A 72 -5.23 5.98 1.22
N ALA A 73 -6.16 6.90 1.47
CA ALA A 73 -5.95 7.92 2.50
C ALA A 73 -6.13 7.36 3.91
N ASN A 74 -7.31 6.78 4.20
CA ASN A 74 -7.66 6.31 5.54
C ASN A 74 -7.09 4.93 5.87
N GLY A 75 -6.99 4.03 4.89
CA GLY A 75 -6.41 2.71 5.09
C GLY A 75 -4.89 2.76 5.18
N LEU A 76 -4.22 2.95 4.04
CA LEU A 76 -2.77 2.91 3.93
C LEU A 76 -2.10 4.16 4.51
N GLY A 77 -2.57 5.35 4.13
CA GLY A 77 -1.96 6.63 4.53
C GLY A 77 -1.96 6.83 6.04
N ASN A 78 -3.09 6.56 6.71
CA ASN A 78 -3.19 6.63 8.17
C ASN A 78 -2.33 5.57 8.85
N LEU A 79 -2.29 4.33 8.35
CA LEU A 79 -1.44 3.27 8.90
C LEU A 79 0.02 3.71 8.92
N VAL A 80 0.55 4.12 7.76
CA VAL A 80 1.95 4.56 7.63
C VAL A 80 2.23 5.76 8.52
N ASN A 81 1.37 6.79 8.46
CA ASN A 81 1.56 8.00 9.26
C ASN A 81 1.53 7.72 10.77
N ARG A 82 0.59 6.91 11.26
CA ARG A 82 0.47 6.52 12.68
C ARG A 82 1.70 5.73 13.11
N SER A 83 2.09 4.72 12.35
CA SER A 83 3.23 3.82 12.68
C SER A 83 4.54 4.60 12.80
N LEU A 84 4.86 5.41 11.79
CA LEU A 84 6.10 6.20 11.79
C LEU A 84 6.10 7.32 12.82
N SER A 85 4.94 7.95 13.05
CA SER A 85 4.81 9.01 14.07
C SER A 85 4.98 8.45 15.48
N MET A 86 4.43 7.27 15.77
CA MET A 86 4.59 6.60 17.06
C MET A 86 6.04 6.17 17.30
N LEU A 87 6.71 5.61 16.27
CA LEU A 87 8.13 5.26 16.40
C LEU A 87 8.98 6.50 16.68
N LYS A 88 8.76 7.59 15.95
CA LYS A 88 9.46 8.86 16.20
C LYS A 88 9.20 9.40 17.59
N ARG A 89 7.95 9.42 18.01
CA ARG A 89 7.55 10.01 19.30
C ARG A 89 8.05 9.19 20.49
N TYR A 90 8.01 7.86 20.41
CA TYR A 90 8.26 6.99 21.57
C TYR A 90 9.66 6.39 21.59
N ARG A 91 10.35 6.35 20.44
CA ARG A 91 11.70 5.76 20.29
C ARG A 91 12.65 6.63 19.46
N ASN A 92 12.35 7.92 19.31
CA ASN A 92 13.18 8.89 18.55
C ASN A 92 13.49 8.41 17.11
N GLY A 93 12.59 7.66 16.50
CA GLY A 93 12.76 7.11 15.16
C GLY A 93 13.66 5.87 15.07
N VAL A 94 14.14 5.35 16.19
CA VAL A 94 15.01 4.16 16.24
C VAL A 94 14.15 2.90 16.28
N VAL A 95 14.39 1.99 15.33
CA VAL A 95 13.68 0.70 15.21
C VAL A 95 14.08 -0.20 16.39
N PRO A 96 13.11 -0.71 17.17
CA PRO A 96 13.36 -1.62 18.29
C PRO A 96 13.94 -2.96 17.84
N ALA A 97 14.18 -3.85 18.80
CA ALA A 97 14.53 -5.24 18.53
C ALA A 97 13.48 -5.92 17.64
N ARG A 98 13.91 -6.89 16.85
CA ARG A 98 13.02 -7.66 15.97
C ARG A 98 11.98 -8.44 16.78
N HIS A 99 10.74 -8.35 16.31
CA HIS A 99 9.59 -9.11 16.81
C HIS A 99 8.79 -9.69 15.64
N ASP A 100 8.17 -10.85 15.85
CA ASP A 100 7.59 -11.64 14.76
C ASP A 100 6.07 -11.89 14.93
N GLU A 101 5.37 -11.06 15.72
CA GLU A 101 3.93 -11.25 16.00
C GLU A 101 3.05 -11.19 14.74
N LEU A 102 3.36 -10.31 13.81
CA LEU A 102 2.68 -10.23 12.52
C LEU A 102 3.38 -11.00 11.40
N ALA A 103 4.53 -11.63 11.65
CA ALA A 103 5.37 -12.26 10.63
C ALA A 103 4.66 -13.35 9.83
N ALA A 104 3.92 -14.22 10.50
CA ALA A 104 3.22 -15.34 9.86
C ALA A 104 2.14 -14.84 8.88
N GLU A 105 1.30 -13.90 9.34
CA GLU A 105 0.23 -13.30 8.53
C GLU A 105 0.80 -12.45 7.38
N ALA A 106 1.82 -11.63 7.66
CA ALA A 106 2.48 -10.81 6.64
C ALA A 106 3.10 -11.67 5.54
N ASN A 107 3.81 -12.75 5.90
CA ASN A 107 4.40 -13.68 4.93
C ASN A 107 3.31 -14.43 4.15
N GLN A 108 2.22 -14.84 4.78
CA GLN A 108 1.08 -15.49 4.09
C GLN A 108 0.48 -14.57 3.03
N PHE A 109 0.14 -13.34 3.39
CA PHE A 109 -0.44 -12.37 2.44
C PHE A 109 0.56 -11.98 1.34
N ALA A 110 1.84 -11.82 1.68
CA ALA A 110 2.88 -11.53 0.70
C ALA A 110 3.04 -12.68 -0.31
N GLN A 111 3.06 -13.93 0.14
CA GLN A 111 3.14 -15.09 -0.74
C GLN A 111 1.92 -15.20 -1.66
N ALA A 112 0.71 -14.98 -1.12
CA ALA A 112 -0.52 -14.98 -1.91
C ALA A 112 -0.52 -13.86 -2.97
N ALA A 113 -0.12 -12.65 -2.60
CA ALA A 113 0.00 -11.53 -3.53
C ALA A 113 1.03 -11.81 -4.64
N VAL A 114 2.20 -12.34 -4.29
CA VAL A 114 3.26 -12.70 -5.27
C VAL A 114 2.80 -13.84 -6.18
N ALA A 115 2.11 -14.85 -5.67
CA ALA A 115 1.55 -15.93 -6.48
C ALA A 115 0.53 -15.39 -7.50
N ALA A 116 -0.39 -14.53 -7.06
CA ALA A 116 -1.37 -13.90 -7.93
C ALA A 116 -0.71 -13.03 -9.02
N LEU A 117 0.36 -12.27 -8.68
CA LEU A 117 1.13 -11.50 -9.66
C LEU A 117 1.77 -12.38 -10.73
N ARG A 118 2.31 -13.54 -10.36
CA ARG A 118 2.91 -14.49 -11.32
C ARG A 118 1.90 -15.04 -12.32
N GLU A 119 0.66 -15.21 -11.89
CA GLU A 119 -0.47 -15.66 -12.72
C GLU A 119 -1.16 -14.48 -13.44
N SER A 120 -0.62 -13.24 -13.30
CA SER A 120 -1.21 -12.03 -13.87
C SER A 120 -2.58 -11.63 -13.30
N HIS A 121 -2.96 -12.15 -12.14
CA HIS A 121 -4.18 -11.78 -11.41
C HIS A 121 -3.93 -10.51 -10.58
N LEU A 122 -3.87 -9.36 -11.25
CA LEU A 122 -3.44 -8.09 -10.65
C LEU A 122 -4.37 -7.62 -9.52
N GLN A 123 -5.69 -7.72 -9.74
CA GLN A 123 -6.67 -7.34 -8.72
C GLN A 123 -6.55 -8.23 -7.48
N THR A 124 -6.46 -9.55 -7.67
CA THR A 124 -6.27 -10.50 -6.56
C THR A 124 -5.00 -10.19 -5.77
N ALA A 125 -3.88 -9.90 -6.45
CA ALA A 125 -2.63 -9.55 -5.78
C ALA A 125 -2.77 -8.26 -4.93
N LEU A 126 -3.50 -7.29 -5.45
CA LEU A 126 -3.78 -6.05 -4.71
C LEU A 126 -4.69 -6.30 -3.51
N VAL A 127 -5.72 -7.14 -3.66
CA VAL A 127 -6.63 -7.53 -2.57
C VAL A 127 -5.87 -8.26 -1.46
N GLU A 128 -4.98 -9.21 -1.80
CA GLU A 128 -4.14 -9.90 -0.81
C GLU A 128 -3.22 -8.94 -0.07
N THR A 129 -2.63 -7.97 -0.78
CA THR A 129 -1.83 -6.91 -0.15
C THR A 129 -2.67 -6.07 0.81
N TRP A 130 -3.93 -5.77 0.46
CA TRP A 130 -4.83 -4.99 1.30
C TRP A 130 -5.29 -5.70 2.58
N LYS A 131 -5.28 -7.04 2.59
CA LYS A 131 -5.50 -7.81 3.83
C LYS A 131 -4.44 -7.46 4.88
N LEU A 132 -3.18 -7.26 4.47
CA LEU A 132 -2.12 -6.84 5.37
C LEU A 132 -2.34 -5.40 5.90
N VAL A 133 -2.81 -4.48 5.04
CA VAL A 133 -3.18 -3.12 5.49
C VAL A 133 -4.27 -3.17 6.55
N THR A 134 -5.33 -3.95 6.28
CA THR A 134 -6.46 -4.13 7.22
C THR A 134 -6.01 -4.75 8.52
N ARG A 135 -5.21 -5.82 8.46
CA ARG A 135 -4.69 -6.51 9.64
C ARG A 135 -3.82 -5.61 10.50
N ALA A 136 -2.96 -4.81 9.88
CA ALA A 136 -2.10 -3.87 10.61
C ALA A 136 -2.90 -2.75 11.29
N ASN A 137 -3.94 -2.21 10.66
CA ASN A 137 -4.83 -1.26 11.30
C ASN A 137 -5.56 -1.88 12.50
N GLN A 138 -6.10 -3.10 12.36
CA GLN A 138 -6.69 -3.84 13.47
C GLN A 138 -5.67 -4.08 14.60
N TYR A 139 -4.42 -4.38 14.28
CA TYR A 139 -3.35 -4.56 15.25
C TYR A 139 -3.07 -3.28 16.04
N VAL A 140 -3.06 -2.11 15.40
CA VAL A 140 -2.95 -0.82 16.09
C VAL A 140 -4.10 -0.62 17.07
N ASP A 141 -5.33 -0.94 16.67
CA ASP A 141 -6.51 -0.72 17.50
C ASP A 141 -6.56 -1.71 18.68
N GLN A 142 -6.18 -2.97 18.45
CA GLN A 142 -6.13 -4.01 19.47
C GLN A 142 -5.04 -3.77 20.51
N THR A 143 -3.84 -3.38 20.07
CA THR A 143 -2.69 -3.18 20.96
C THR A 143 -2.65 -1.81 21.60
N ALA A 144 -3.35 -0.84 21.03
CA ALA A 144 -3.47 0.54 21.52
C ALA A 144 -2.11 1.14 21.99
N PRO A 145 -1.08 1.21 21.11
CA PRO A 145 0.29 1.58 21.50
C PRO A 145 0.39 2.95 22.18
N PHE A 146 -0.55 3.85 21.92
CA PHE A 146 -0.66 5.13 22.62
C PHE A 146 -1.05 5.00 24.11
N LYS A 147 -1.68 3.88 24.51
CA LYS A 147 -1.92 3.55 25.93
C LYS A 147 -0.68 2.92 26.53
N LEU A 148 -0.03 1.96 25.84
CA LEU A 148 1.21 1.34 26.28
C LEU A 148 2.30 2.38 26.56
N ALA A 149 2.40 3.40 25.74
CA ALA A 149 3.39 4.46 25.90
C ALA A 149 3.24 5.34 27.17
N LYS A 150 2.10 5.24 27.88
CA LYS A 150 1.87 5.97 29.13
C LYS A 150 2.35 5.21 30.37
N ASP A 151 2.60 3.91 30.23
CA ASP A 151 3.02 3.03 31.32
C ASP A 151 4.45 2.54 31.07
N PRO A 152 5.44 3.00 31.87
CA PRO A 152 6.84 2.54 31.73
C PRO A 152 7.00 1.01 31.86
N ALA A 153 6.13 0.34 32.60
CA ALA A 153 6.18 -1.13 32.74
C ALA A 153 5.83 -1.85 31.42
N GLN A 154 5.13 -1.18 30.52
CA GLN A 154 4.75 -1.70 29.18
C GLN A 154 5.77 -1.36 28.09
N SER A 155 6.94 -0.83 28.44
CA SER A 155 7.93 -0.35 27.45
C SER A 155 8.37 -1.47 26.50
N ALA A 156 8.61 -2.69 26.98
CA ALA A 156 8.98 -3.83 26.15
C ALA A 156 7.83 -4.21 25.17
N ARG A 157 6.58 -4.23 25.66
CA ARG A 157 5.44 -4.50 24.80
C ARG A 157 5.23 -3.42 23.73
N LEU A 158 5.50 -2.17 24.07
CA LEU A 158 5.47 -1.08 23.10
C LEU A 158 6.51 -1.26 21.99
N ASP A 159 7.72 -1.73 22.33
CA ASP A 159 8.79 -2.02 21.36
C ASP A 159 8.36 -3.12 20.37
N GLU A 160 7.76 -4.20 20.85
CA GLU A 160 7.22 -5.26 20.02
C GLU A 160 6.20 -4.71 19.02
N VAL A 161 5.24 -3.94 19.52
CA VAL A 161 4.19 -3.36 18.66
C VAL A 161 4.77 -2.40 17.62
N LEU A 162 5.68 -1.52 18.01
CA LEU A 162 6.30 -0.56 17.11
C LEU A 162 7.12 -1.26 16.01
N TYR A 163 7.91 -2.29 16.35
CA TYR A 163 8.64 -3.07 15.35
C TYR A 163 7.69 -3.69 14.32
N ASN A 164 6.66 -4.40 14.79
CA ASN A 164 5.69 -5.06 13.92
C ASN A 164 5.02 -4.08 12.94
N LEU A 165 4.67 -2.88 13.41
CA LEU A 165 4.02 -1.87 12.58
C LEU A 165 4.95 -1.28 11.51
N VAL A 166 6.18 -0.91 11.87
CA VAL A 166 7.10 -0.31 10.89
C VAL A 166 7.64 -1.33 9.90
N GLU A 167 7.85 -2.58 10.33
CA GLU A 167 8.21 -3.67 9.43
C GLU A 167 7.06 -3.98 8.45
N THR A 168 5.81 -3.95 8.92
CA THR A 168 4.64 -4.06 8.03
C THR A 168 4.63 -2.94 6.99
N CYS A 169 4.93 -1.69 7.36
CA CYS A 169 5.02 -0.58 6.39
C CYS A 169 6.10 -0.84 5.32
N ARG A 170 7.23 -1.43 5.69
CA ARG A 170 8.28 -1.82 4.76
C ARG A 170 7.82 -2.91 3.79
N VAL A 171 7.20 -3.97 4.30
CA VAL A 171 6.64 -5.07 3.48
C VAL A 171 5.59 -4.53 2.51
N LEU A 172 4.68 -3.68 2.99
CA LEU A 172 3.66 -3.04 2.16
C LEU A 172 4.26 -2.19 1.05
N ALA A 173 5.34 -1.45 1.31
CA ALA A 173 6.02 -0.67 0.27
C ALA A 173 6.50 -1.56 -0.89
N VAL A 174 7.04 -2.75 -0.59
CA VAL A 174 7.47 -3.72 -1.60
C VAL A 174 6.28 -4.28 -2.39
N LEU A 175 5.23 -4.72 -1.71
CA LEU A 175 4.07 -5.34 -2.34
C LEU A 175 3.25 -4.35 -3.17
N LEU A 176 3.25 -3.07 -2.79
CA LEU A 176 2.52 -2.00 -3.49
C LEU A 176 3.30 -1.40 -4.66
N HIS A 177 4.62 -1.60 -4.72
CA HIS A 177 5.45 -1.01 -5.78
C HIS A 177 4.97 -1.31 -7.21
N PRO A 178 4.51 -2.52 -7.57
CA PRO A 178 3.98 -2.79 -8.91
C PRO A 178 2.76 -1.95 -9.27
N PHE A 179 1.97 -1.53 -8.28
CA PHE A 179 0.69 -0.85 -8.45
C PHE A 179 0.82 0.67 -8.31
N ILE A 180 1.41 1.13 -7.22
CA ILE A 180 1.54 2.54 -6.82
C ILE A 180 3.00 2.88 -6.49
N PRO A 181 3.89 2.90 -7.52
CA PRO A 181 5.34 3.00 -7.32
C PRO A 181 5.78 4.28 -6.62
N GLY A 182 5.11 5.41 -6.88
CA GLY A 182 5.43 6.68 -6.24
C GLY A 182 5.14 6.66 -4.73
N THR A 183 4.01 6.10 -4.32
CA THR A 183 3.65 5.91 -2.91
C THR A 183 4.58 4.92 -2.22
N ALA A 184 4.88 3.80 -2.87
CA ALA A 184 5.82 2.80 -2.37
C ALA A 184 7.22 3.39 -2.12
N ALA A 185 7.74 4.16 -3.08
CA ALA A 185 9.01 4.86 -2.94
C ALA A 185 9.00 5.89 -1.80
N LYS A 186 7.89 6.62 -1.61
CA LYS A 186 7.73 7.56 -0.49
C LYS A 186 7.76 6.84 0.86
N ILE A 187 7.07 5.71 1.01
CA ILE A 187 7.12 4.91 2.25
C ILE A 187 8.56 4.43 2.51
N TYR A 188 9.24 3.93 1.50
CA TYR A 188 10.63 3.47 1.61
C TYR A 188 11.58 4.59 2.04
N SER A 189 11.43 5.77 1.45
CA SER A 189 12.17 6.97 1.82
C SER A 189 11.89 7.43 3.27
N GLN A 190 10.63 7.37 3.71
CA GLN A 190 10.25 7.70 5.09
C GLN A 190 10.83 6.72 6.12
N LEU A 191 11.05 5.49 5.71
CA LEU A 191 11.76 4.46 6.48
C LEU A 191 13.29 4.62 6.40
N ASN A 192 13.79 5.62 5.66
CA ASN A 192 15.23 5.86 5.43
C ASN A 192 15.96 4.64 4.85
N LEU A 193 15.29 3.92 3.96
CA LEU A 193 15.86 2.76 3.27
C LEU A 193 16.44 3.18 1.92
N SER A 194 17.62 2.64 1.61
CA SER A 194 18.30 2.87 0.34
C SER A 194 17.73 2.01 -0.78
N GLY A 195 17.82 2.49 -2.02
CA GLY A 195 17.35 1.78 -3.21
C GLY A 195 15.84 1.92 -3.41
N ALA A 196 15.27 1.02 -4.21
CA ALA A 196 13.85 0.97 -4.52
C ALA A 196 13.22 -0.34 -4.00
N PRO A 197 11.94 -0.33 -3.61
CA PRO A 197 11.21 -1.53 -3.19
C PRO A 197 10.74 -2.39 -4.39
N ASP A 198 11.59 -2.54 -5.43
CA ASP A 198 11.26 -3.11 -6.73
C ASP A 198 11.44 -4.62 -6.86
N LYS A 199 12.00 -5.26 -5.82
CA LYS A 199 12.22 -6.71 -5.80
C LYS A 199 11.28 -7.37 -4.80
N LEU A 200 10.35 -8.19 -5.29
CA LEU A 200 9.37 -8.89 -4.44
C LEU A 200 10.00 -9.76 -3.35
N ALA A 201 11.24 -10.24 -3.55
CA ALA A 201 11.99 -10.95 -2.50
C ALA A 201 12.24 -10.09 -1.24
N LEU A 202 12.25 -8.77 -1.38
CA LEU A 202 12.37 -7.85 -0.25
C LEU A 202 11.12 -7.83 0.66
N ALA A 203 9.99 -8.44 0.25
CA ALA A 203 8.80 -8.54 1.08
C ALA A 203 8.93 -9.56 2.23
N ALA A 204 10.01 -10.33 2.30
CA ALA A 204 10.27 -11.23 3.43
C ALA A 204 10.34 -10.44 4.74
N TRP A 205 9.70 -10.97 5.80
CA TRP A 205 9.69 -10.35 7.13
C TRP A 205 11.08 -10.29 7.76
N GLY A 206 11.34 -9.21 8.50
CA GLY A 206 12.61 -9.02 9.22
C GLY A 206 13.66 -8.23 8.43
N GLY A 207 13.23 -7.43 7.45
CA GLY A 207 14.13 -6.60 6.66
C GLY A 207 14.60 -5.31 7.35
N LEU A 208 13.89 -4.83 8.38
CA LEU A 208 14.35 -3.70 9.19
C LEU A 208 15.31 -4.20 10.28
N THR A 209 16.51 -3.59 10.29
CA THR A 209 17.53 -3.92 11.29
C THR A 209 17.25 -3.17 12.59
N PRO A 210 17.34 -3.83 13.77
CA PRO A 210 17.32 -3.16 15.05
C PRO A 210 18.36 -2.02 15.13
N GLY A 211 17.97 -0.89 15.69
CA GLY A 211 18.84 0.29 15.76
C GLY A 211 18.82 1.17 14.50
N HIS A 212 18.19 0.72 13.42
CA HIS A 212 18.00 1.55 12.23
C HIS A 212 17.17 2.80 12.57
N ASN A 213 17.59 3.98 12.07
CA ASN A 213 16.89 5.23 12.31
C ASN A 213 16.10 5.63 11.06
N ILE A 214 14.79 5.80 11.20
CA ILE A 214 13.93 6.22 10.10
C ILE A 214 14.12 7.69 9.77
N GLY A 215 13.95 8.07 8.50
CA GLY A 215 14.17 9.43 8.01
C GLY A 215 13.29 10.50 8.66
N ASP A 216 13.73 11.73 8.56
CA ASP A 216 13.02 12.89 9.09
C ASP A 216 11.79 13.26 8.24
N ARG A 217 10.73 13.74 8.91
CA ARG A 217 9.41 14.03 8.31
C ARG A 217 9.40 15.16 7.26
N LYS A 218 10.50 15.91 7.11
CA LYS A 218 10.53 17.14 6.28
C LYS A 218 10.34 16.90 4.78
N SER A 219 10.44 15.67 4.28
CA SER A 219 10.41 15.41 2.84
C SER A 219 9.15 14.77 2.27
N THR A 220 8.15 14.35 3.10
CA THR A 220 7.03 13.64 2.47
C THR A 220 5.73 13.66 3.29
N ARG A 221 4.97 14.73 3.20
CA ARG A 221 3.51 14.58 3.28
C ARG A 221 3.11 13.80 2.02
N LEU A 222 2.51 12.62 2.16
CA LEU A 222 1.66 12.03 1.15
C LEU A 222 0.64 13.14 0.86
N ASN A 223 0.71 13.75 -0.31
CA ASN A 223 -0.07 14.93 -0.63
C ASN A 223 -1.55 14.70 -0.31
N SER A 224 -1.98 15.29 0.80
CA SER A 224 -3.34 15.76 0.99
C SER A 224 -3.32 17.27 0.69
N SER A 225 -3.12 17.61 -0.55
CA SER A 225 -3.35 18.96 -1.04
C SER A 225 -3.92 18.82 -2.44
N HIS A 226 -5.20 18.73 -2.49
CA HIS A 226 -6.10 19.60 -3.22
C HIS A 226 -7.52 19.24 -2.83
#